data_0e4921957475ca6f997f023d0e0476d1
#
_entry.id   0e4921957475ca6f997f023d0e0476d1
#
_cell.length_a   1.000
_cell.length_b   1.000
_cell.length_c   1.000
_cell.angle_alpha   90.00
_cell.angle_beta   90.00
_cell.angle_gamma   90.00
#
_symmetry.space_group_name_H-M   'P 1'
#
loop_
_entity.id
_entity.type
_entity.pdbx_description
1 polymer ?
#
loop_
_entity_poly.entity_id
_entity_poly.type
_entity_poly.pdbx_seq_one_letter_code
_entity_poly.pdbx_strand_id
1 'polypeptide(L)'
;MNGSKTIIVAGLALCAASGSQAQQPAPPQLPQSPSMTFFVTSAGSGKGADLGGLEGADRHCQQLAERHGAGGKTWRAYLSTQAAGANQAVNARDRIGSGPWQNFKGETVAQGVEDLHGDSNKLGMTTSLTERGQMIPGVGYAPNRHDVLTGSTPEGRAFPAGEDRTCGNWTSSTQGAAMVGHIDRKGLRDDAASRSWNSSHPSRGPDGGCSQSDLRSTGGDGLFYCFAAQ
;
A
#
# COMPACT_ATOMS: atom_id res chain seq x y z
N MET A 1 -43.59 16.67 72.32
CA MET A 1 -44.46 16.76 71.11
C MET A 1 -43.56 16.86 69.91
N ASN A 2 -43.25 15.73 69.25
CA ASN A 2 -42.32 15.63 68.13
C ASN A 2 -43.13 15.59 66.85
N GLY A 3 -42.97 16.64 66.04
CA GLY A 3 -43.56 16.67 64.66
C GLY A 3 -42.55 16.18 63.64
N SER A 4 -42.82 14.97 63.10
CA SER A 4 -42.02 14.39 62.02
C SER A 4 -42.46 15.01 60.69
N LYS A 5 -41.52 15.64 59.98
CA LYS A 5 -41.76 16.18 58.63
C LYS A 5 -41.31 15.15 57.60
N THR A 6 -42.27 14.60 56.88
CA THR A 6 -42.03 13.71 55.76
C THR A 6 -41.65 14.54 54.51
N ILE A 7 -40.49 14.27 53.94
CA ILE A 7 -40.03 14.89 52.66
C ILE A 7 -40.36 13.88 51.54
N ILE A 8 -41.23 14.32 50.63
CA ILE A 8 -41.54 13.56 49.41
C ILE A 8 -40.54 13.98 48.35
N VAL A 9 -39.65 13.06 47.94
CA VAL A 9 -38.73 13.26 46.81
C VAL A 9 -39.42 12.76 45.53
N ALA A 10 -39.80 13.70 44.65
CA ALA A 10 -40.32 13.38 43.33
C ALA A 10 -39.15 13.04 42.39
N GLY A 11 -39.02 11.79 42.00
CA GLY A 11 -38.04 11.34 41.01
C GLY A 11 -38.49 11.67 39.59
N LEU A 12 -37.75 12.55 38.91
CA LEU A 12 -37.90 12.77 37.48
C LEU A 12 -37.25 11.59 36.74
N ALA A 13 -38.03 10.80 36.03
CA ALA A 13 -37.50 9.81 35.09
C ALA A 13 -37.16 10.49 33.77
N LEU A 14 -35.85 10.61 33.43
CA LEU A 14 -35.40 11.00 32.12
C LEU A 14 -35.57 9.81 31.16
N CYS A 15 -36.51 9.88 30.23
CA CYS A 15 -36.58 8.99 29.09
C CYS A 15 -35.49 9.37 28.09
N ALA A 16 -34.38 8.60 28.02
CA ALA A 16 -33.38 8.71 26.98
C ALA A 16 -33.98 8.16 25.66
N ALA A 17 -34.33 9.04 24.74
CA ALA A 17 -34.69 8.65 23.38
C ALA A 17 -33.43 8.20 22.63
N SER A 18 -33.29 6.89 22.42
CA SER A 18 -32.25 6.31 21.57
C SER A 18 -32.60 6.59 20.10
N GLY A 19 -32.06 7.68 19.59
CA GLY A 19 -32.15 8.02 18.16
C GLY A 19 -31.32 7.02 17.36
N SER A 20 -31.96 6.10 16.62
CA SER A 20 -31.30 5.30 15.59
C SER A 20 -30.82 6.24 14.47
N GLN A 21 -29.54 6.49 14.41
CA GLN A 21 -28.94 7.15 13.24
C GLN A 21 -29.05 6.20 12.06
N ALA A 22 -29.87 6.54 11.09
CA ALA A 22 -29.93 5.86 9.82
C ALA A 22 -28.55 5.99 9.14
N GLN A 23 -27.87 4.86 8.96
CA GLN A 23 -26.61 4.80 8.25
C GLN A 23 -26.87 5.22 6.79
N GLN A 24 -26.22 6.29 6.32
CA GLN A 24 -26.28 6.66 4.91
C GLN A 24 -25.74 5.49 4.07
N PRO A 25 -26.43 5.11 3.00
CA PRO A 25 -25.94 4.08 2.09
C PRO A 25 -24.55 4.50 1.55
N ALA A 26 -23.60 3.56 1.54
CA ALA A 26 -22.30 3.80 0.95
C ALA A 26 -22.47 4.22 -0.52
N PRO A 27 -21.68 5.19 -1.02
CA PRO A 27 -21.76 5.60 -2.42
C PRO A 27 -21.53 4.37 -3.31
N PRO A 28 -22.23 4.29 -4.46
CA PRO A 28 -22.09 3.17 -5.37
C PRO A 28 -20.63 3.03 -5.80
N GLN A 29 -20.04 1.86 -5.55
CA GLN A 29 -18.69 1.54 -6.02
C GLN A 29 -18.74 1.35 -7.53
N LEU A 30 -17.80 1.97 -8.25
CA LEU A 30 -17.63 1.71 -9.67
C LEU A 30 -17.36 0.22 -9.88
N PRO A 31 -17.95 -0.41 -10.92
CA PRO A 31 -17.66 -1.80 -11.23
C PRO A 31 -16.16 -1.94 -11.60
N GLN A 32 -15.53 -2.96 -11.06
CA GLN A 32 -14.16 -3.31 -11.43
C GLN A 32 -14.10 -3.72 -12.90
N SER A 33 -13.12 -3.19 -13.64
CA SER A 33 -12.87 -3.65 -15.00
C SER A 33 -12.39 -5.11 -15.02
N PRO A 34 -12.96 -6.00 -15.83
CA PRO A 34 -12.48 -7.37 -15.97
C PRO A 34 -11.05 -7.43 -16.53
N SER A 35 -10.60 -6.37 -17.19
CA SER A 35 -9.24 -6.24 -17.72
C SER A 35 -8.22 -5.76 -16.68
N MET A 36 -8.61 -5.53 -15.41
CA MET A 36 -7.68 -5.11 -14.37
C MET A 36 -6.52 -6.10 -14.23
N THR A 37 -5.30 -5.59 -14.38
CA THR A 37 -4.03 -6.33 -14.25
C THR A 37 -3.02 -5.62 -13.36
N PHE A 38 -3.42 -4.52 -12.72
CA PHE A 38 -2.59 -3.71 -11.83
C PHE A 38 -3.44 -3.09 -10.73
N PHE A 39 -2.92 -3.10 -9.51
CA PHE A 39 -3.44 -2.30 -8.40
C PHE A 39 -2.35 -2.03 -7.34
N VAL A 40 -2.61 -1.07 -6.44
CA VAL A 40 -1.85 -0.88 -5.21
C VAL A 40 -2.64 -1.50 -4.06
N THR A 41 -1.98 -2.19 -3.14
CA THR A 41 -2.68 -2.81 -2.00
C THR A 41 -3.39 -1.74 -1.18
N SER A 42 -4.66 -1.95 -0.83
CA SER A 42 -5.41 -1.03 0.05
C SER A 42 -4.95 -1.11 1.51
N ALA A 43 -4.25 -2.18 1.87
CA ALA A 43 -3.67 -2.43 3.18
C ALA A 43 -2.37 -3.21 3.04
N GLY A 44 -1.39 -2.90 3.89
CA GLY A 44 -0.19 -3.71 4.06
C GLY A 44 -0.43 -4.96 4.92
N SER A 45 0.64 -5.68 5.26
CA SER A 45 0.58 -6.87 6.13
C SER A 45 0.16 -6.55 7.58
N GLY A 46 0.25 -5.28 7.98
CA GLY A 46 0.10 -4.85 9.38
C GLY A 46 1.34 -5.10 10.25
N LYS A 47 2.39 -5.70 9.65
CA LYS A 47 3.68 -6.00 10.29
C LYS A 47 4.84 -5.19 9.68
N GLY A 48 4.56 -3.98 9.23
CA GLY A 48 5.55 -3.16 8.54
C GLY A 48 5.98 -3.80 7.22
N ALA A 49 7.29 -3.91 7.03
CA ALA A 49 7.89 -4.53 5.86
C ALA A 49 8.11 -6.05 5.98
N ASP A 50 7.71 -6.68 7.10
CA ASP A 50 7.61 -8.14 7.17
C ASP A 50 6.36 -8.61 6.42
N LEU A 51 6.58 -9.03 5.21
CA LEU A 51 5.54 -9.53 4.29
C LEU A 51 5.53 -11.07 4.23
N GLY A 52 6.46 -11.73 4.94
CA GLY A 52 6.73 -13.17 4.82
C GLY A 52 7.48 -13.50 3.52
N GLY A 53 8.42 -12.63 3.13
CA GLY A 53 9.19 -12.74 1.89
C GLY A 53 8.35 -12.44 0.64
N LEU A 54 8.91 -12.73 -0.53
CA LEU A 54 8.20 -12.54 -1.82
C LEU A 54 6.93 -13.41 -1.91
N GLU A 55 6.99 -14.64 -1.42
CA GLU A 55 5.84 -15.53 -1.42
C GLU A 55 4.68 -15.00 -0.57
N GLY A 56 4.99 -14.44 0.60
CA GLY A 56 3.98 -13.83 1.47
C GLY A 56 3.34 -12.60 0.82
N ALA A 57 4.13 -11.76 0.17
CA ALA A 57 3.67 -10.60 -0.57
C ALA A 57 2.79 -11.01 -1.78
N ASP A 58 3.19 -12.05 -2.53
CA ASP A 58 2.39 -12.57 -3.65
C ASP A 58 1.04 -13.13 -3.17
N ARG A 59 1.05 -13.90 -2.07
CA ARG A 59 -0.21 -14.37 -1.46
C ARG A 59 -1.11 -13.21 -1.03
N HIS A 60 -0.54 -12.13 -0.52
CA HIS A 60 -1.31 -10.95 -0.13
C HIS A 60 -1.96 -10.28 -1.36
N CYS A 61 -1.21 -10.08 -2.46
CA CYS A 61 -1.75 -9.61 -3.72
C CYS A 61 -2.89 -10.50 -4.23
N GLN A 62 -2.67 -11.81 -4.24
CA GLN A 62 -3.66 -12.80 -4.70
C GLN A 62 -4.95 -12.74 -3.87
N GLN A 63 -4.83 -12.71 -2.54
CA GLN A 63 -5.97 -12.63 -1.63
C GLN A 63 -6.78 -11.33 -1.77
N LEU A 64 -6.11 -10.19 -1.98
CA LEU A 64 -6.79 -8.92 -2.23
C LEU A 64 -7.55 -8.97 -3.57
N ALA A 65 -6.92 -9.50 -4.61
CA ALA A 65 -7.56 -9.67 -5.91
C ALA A 65 -8.78 -10.63 -5.85
N GLU A 66 -8.67 -11.75 -5.15
CA GLU A 66 -9.76 -12.72 -4.95
C GLU A 66 -10.98 -12.11 -4.26
N ARG A 67 -10.75 -11.37 -3.18
CA ARG A 67 -11.83 -10.71 -2.41
C ARG A 67 -12.59 -9.67 -3.23
N HIS A 68 -11.99 -9.18 -4.31
CA HIS A 68 -12.55 -8.13 -5.16
C HIS A 68 -12.80 -8.58 -6.61
N GLY A 69 -12.94 -9.90 -6.85
CA GLY A 69 -13.42 -10.45 -8.13
C GLY A 69 -12.35 -10.55 -9.22
N ALA A 70 -11.06 -10.33 -8.91
CA ALA A 70 -9.95 -10.44 -9.86
C ALA A 70 -9.05 -11.66 -9.62
N GLY A 71 -9.50 -12.65 -8.83
CA GLY A 71 -8.71 -13.81 -8.43
C GLY A 71 -8.38 -14.80 -9.53
N GLY A 72 -9.02 -14.69 -10.71
CA GLY A 72 -8.75 -15.60 -11.84
C GLY A 72 -7.40 -15.40 -12.55
N LYS A 73 -6.58 -14.44 -12.08
CA LYS A 73 -5.23 -14.17 -12.58
C LYS A 73 -4.19 -14.53 -11.52
N THR A 74 -2.94 -14.76 -11.93
CA THR A 74 -1.82 -14.94 -11.02
C THR A 74 -1.25 -13.56 -10.66
N TRP A 75 -1.37 -13.17 -9.40
CA TRP A 75 -0.91 -11.87 -8.93
C TRP A 75 0.46 -11.96 -8.27
N ARG A 76 1.34 -11.01 -8.61
CA ARG A 76 2.70 -10.89 -8.09
C ARG A 76 2.92 -9.49 -7.51
N ALA A 77 3.61 -9.44 -6.37
CA ALA A 77 4.08 -8.20 -5.80
C ALA A 77 5.27 -7.65 -6.60
N TYR A 78 5.26 -6.36 -6.90
CA TYR A 78 6.41 -5.66 -7.48
C TYR A 78 7.43 -5.35 -6.38
N LEU A 79 8.23 -6.33 -6.06
CA LEU A 79 9.26 -6.26 -5.01
C LEU A 79 10.54 -6.92 -5.49
N SER A 80 11.68 -6.24 -5.33
CA SER A 80 12.99 -6.85 -5.50
C SER A 80 13.49 -7.47 -4.20
N THR A 81 14.42 -8.43 -4.30
CA THR A 81 15.23 -8.92 -3.18
C THR A 81 16.69 -8.79 -3.50
N GLN A 82 17.51 -8.59 -2.46
CA GLN A 82 18.97 -8.56 -2.61
C GLN A 82 19.57 -9.96 -2.44
N ALA A 83 20.72 -10.19 -3.07
CA ALA A 83 21.46 -11.44 -2.85
C ALA A 83 21.83 -11.60 -1.38
N ALA A 84 21.57 -12.78 -0.82
CA ALA A 84 21.86 -13.09 0.59
C ALA A 84 22.25 -14.55 0.73
N GLY A 85 23.46 -14.80 1.22
CA GLY A 85 24.02 -16.17 1.30
C GLY A 85 24.06 -16.83 -0.09
N ALA A 86 23.42 -17.97 -0.23
CA ALA A 86 23.31 -18.72 -1.50
C ALA A 86 22.16 -18.21 -2.40
N ASN A 87 21.29 -17.33 -1.89
CA ASN A 87 20.14 -16.85 -2.64
C ASN A 87 20.55 -15.74 -3.61
N GLN A 88 20.15 -15.89 -4.86
CA GLN A 88 20.33 -14.86 -5.88
C GLN A 88 19.39 -13.69 -5.66
N ALA A 89 19.80 -12.50 -6.09
CA ALA A 89 18.91 -11.33 -6.14
C ALA A 89 17.75 -11.58 -7.12
N VAL A 90 16.58 -11.02 -6.81
CA VAL A 90 15.40 -11.06 -7.68
C VAL A 90 15.02 -9.63 -8.05
N ASN A 91 14.86 -9.35 -9.32
CA ASN A 91 14.39 -8.06 -9.81
C ASN A 91 12.87 -8.01 -9.82
N ALA A 92 12.28 -6.92 -9.35
CA ALA A 92 10.84 -6.73 -9.37
C ALA A 92 10.28 -6.77 -10.81
N ARG A 93 10.98 -6.14 -11.76
CA ARG A 93 10.58 -6.08 -13.17
C ARG A 93 10.45 -7.44 -13.85
N ASP A 94 11.22 -8.44 -13.40
CA ASP A 94 11.25 -9.76 -14.01
C ASP A 94 10.13 -10.68 -13.48
N ARG A 95 9.36 -10.22 -12.49
CA ARG A 95 8.32 -11.00 -11.80
C ARG A 95 6.89 -10.73 -12.30
N ILE A 96 6.69 -9.62 -12.96
CA ILE A 96 5.35 -9.04 -13.18
C ILE A 96 4.76 -9.33 -14.57
N GLY A 97 5.45 -10.13 -15.41
CA GLY A 97 5.02 -10.40 -16.79
C GLY A 97 5.40 -9.27 -17.76
N SER A 98 4.71 -9.21 -18.89
CA SER A 98 5.06 -8.33 -20.02
C SER A 98 4.11 -7.15 -20.23
N GLY A 99 2.94 -7.13 -19.57
CA GLY A 99 1.90 -6.12 -19.79
C GLY A 99 0.99 -6.42 -21.00
N PRO A 100 0.12 -5.52 -21.48
CA PRO A 100 -0.12 -4.21 -20.84
C PRO A 100 -0.79 -4.33 -19.48
N TRP A 101 -0.56 -3.35 -18.60
CA TRP A 101 -1.20 -3.32 -17.30
C TRP A 101 -2.27 -2.24 -17.20
N GLN A 102 -3.42 -2.63 -16.68
CA GLN A 102 -4.59 -1.80 -16.55
C GLN A 102 -5.05 -1.74 -15.08
N ASN A 103 -5.44 -0.54 -14.64
CA ASN A 103 -5.92 -0.31 -13.29
C ASN A 103 -7.37 -0.80 -13.10
N PHE A 104 -7.94 -0.55 -11.91
CA PHE A 104 -9.31 -0.90 -11.55
C PHE A 104 -10.36 -0.43 -12.57
N LYS A 105 -10.14 0.72 -13.21
CA LYS A 105 -11.07 1.30 -14.21
C LYS A 105 -10.84 0.79 -15.64
N GLY A 106 -9.81 -0.04 -15.86
CA GLY A 106 -9.41 -0.48 -17.19
C GLY A 106 -8.51 0.52 -17.92
N GLU A 107 -8.03 1.56 -17.26
CA GLU A 107 -7.09 2.52 -17.83
C GLU A 107 -5.70 1.88 -17.88
N THR A 108 -5.04 1.89 -19.04
CA THR A 108 -3.67 1.38 -19.18
C THR A 108 -2.68 2.29 -18.46
N VAL A 109 -1.96 1.72 -17.49
CA VAL A 109 -0.92 2.41 -16.72
C VAL A 109 0.47 2.26 -17.34
N ALA A 110 0.71 1.15 -18.06
CA ALA A 110 1.90 0.93 -18.86
C ALA A 110 1.65 -0.16 -19.92
N GLN A 111 2.30 -0.02 -21.07
CA GLN A 111 2.16 -0.95 -22.19
C GLN A 111 3.06 -2.19 -22.06
N GLY A 112 4.12 -2.10 -21.29
CA GLY A 112 5.08 -3.17 -21.06
C GLY A 112 6.17 -2.77 -20.09
N VAL A 113 7.14 -3.66 -19.88
CA VAL A 113 8.19 -3.49 -18.87
C VAL A 113 9.02 -2.23 -19.10
N GLU A 114 9.41 -1.95 -20.33
CA GLU A 114 10.23 -0.76 -20.66
C GLU A 114 9.43 0.53 -20.51
N ASP A 115 8.15 0.53 -20.92
CA ASP A 115 7.26 1.67 -20.72
C ASP A 115 7.00 1.95 -19.22
N LEU A 116 6.82 0.90 -18.42
CA LEU A 116 6.62 1.00 -16.97
C LEU A 116 7.79 1.68 -16.26
N HIS A 117 9.03 1.43 -16.69
CA HIS A 117 10.25 1.99 -16.12
C HIS A 117 10.76 3.23 -16.88
N GLY A 118 10.07 3.63 -17.95
CA GLY A 118 10.32 4.84 -18.71
C GLY A 118 9.50 6.05 -18.23
N ASP A 119 9.61 7.14 -18.97
CA ASP A 119 8.92 8.40 -18.65
C ASP A 119 7.46 8.43 -19.12
N SER A 120 7.06 7.51 -20.00
CA SER A 120 5.74 7.47 -20.63
C SER A 120 4.67 6.72 -19.83
N ASN A 121 5.06 5.98 -18.77
CA ASN A 121 4.10 5.32 -17.91
C ASN A 121 3.14 6.34 -17.26
N LYS A 122 1.92 5.88 -17.01
CA LYS A 122 0.84 6.73 -16.48
C LYS A 122 0.59 6.53 -14.99
N LEU A 123 1.57 5.99 -14.26
CA LEU A 123 1.45 5.84 -12.82
C LEU A 123 1.43 7.21 -12.13
N GLY A 124 0.50 7.36 -11.21
CA GLY A 124 0.29 8.58 -10.44
C GLY A 124 -0.88 8.41 -9.48
N MET A 125 -1.17 9.41 -8.67
CA MET A 125 -2.17 9.34 -7.61
C MET A 125 -3.58 8.92 -8.10
N THR A 126 -3.97 9.35 -9.31
CA THR A 126 -5.33 9.11 -9.85
C THR A 126 -5.45 7.82 -10.64
N THR A 127 -4.33 7.22 -11.04
CA THR A 127 -4.25 6.01 -11.87
C THR A 127 -3.75 4.79 -11.11
N SER A 128 -2.92 4.99 -10.07
CA SER A 128 -2.46 3.92 -9.19
C SER A 128 -3.52 3.63 -8.12
N LEU A 129 -4.62 3.02 -8.57
CA LEU A 129 -5.76 2.71 -7.74
C LEU A 129 -5.57 1.40 -6.97
N THR A 130 -6.26 1.27 -5.84
CA THR A 130 -6.32 0.02 -5.09
C THR A 130 -7.17 -1.03 -5.82
N GLU A 131 -7.15 -2.28 -5.34
CA GLU A 131 -8.03 -3.35 -5.79
C GLU A 131 -9.53 -3.03 -5.63
N ARG A 132 -9.84 -1.92 -4.94
CA ARG A 132 -11.21 -1.38 -4.71
C ARG A 132 -11.52 -0.14 -5.57
N GLY A 133 -10.57 0.27 -6.41
CA GLY A 133 -10.72 1.49 -7.21
C GLY A 133 -10.55 2.79 -6.43
N GLN A 134 -9.98 2.73 -5.22
CA GLN A 134 -9.74 3.90 -4.37
C GLN A 134 -8.36 4.48 -4.62
N MET A 135 -8.24 5.78 -4.52
CA MET A 135 -6.93 6.46 -4.49
C MET A 135 -6.26 6.25 -3.13
N ILE A 136 -4.93 6.15 -3.14
CA ILE A 136 -4.12 6.24 -1.94
C ILE A 136 -3.83 7.72 -1.66
N PRO A 137 -4.12 8.22 -0.45
CA PRO A 137 -3.86 9.61 -0.11
C PRO A 137 -2.35 9.89 -0.06
N GLY A 138 -1.92 10.90 -0.80
CA GLY A 138 -0.52 11.34 -0.91
C GLY A 138 -0.26 12.69 -0.26
N VAL A 139 0.75 13.41 -0.77
CA VAL A 139 1.12 14.74 -0.28
C VAL A 139 -0.06 15.70 -0.32
N GLY A 140 -0.34 16.34 0.81
CA GLY A 140 -1.48 17.24 1.00
C GLY A 140 -2.72 16.59 1.62
N TYR A 141 -2.68 15.30 1.88
CA TYR A 141 -3.73 14.54 2.57
C TYR A 141 -3.27 14.04 3.95
N ALA A 142 -4.21 13.81 4.84
CA ALA A 142 -3.97 13.19 6.15
C ALA A 142 -4.84 11.93 6.31
N PRO A 143 -4.24 10.75 6.59
CA PRO A 143 -2.80 10.51 6.62
C PRO A 143 -2.18 10.50 5.22
N ASN A 144 -0.91 10.94 5.10
CA ASN A 144 -0.12 10.72 3.88
C ASN A 144 0.31 9.24 3.84
N ARG A 145 0.12 8.55 2.69
CA ARG A 145 0.47 7.13 2.48
C ARG A 145 1.15 6.90 1.14
N HIS A 146 1.85 7.92 0.62
CA HIS A 146 2.37 7.87 -0.74
C HIS A 146 3.61 6.99 -0.93
N ASP A 147 4.30 6.63 0.17
CA ASP A 147 5.45 5.72 0.13
C ASP A 147 4.96 4.27 -0.07
N VAL A 148 5.37 3.67 -1.17
CA VAL A 148 5.04 2.29 -1.55
C VAL A 148 6.31 1.46 -1.60
N LEU A 149 6.31 0.31 -0.91
CA LEU A 149 7.45 -0.61 -0.84
C LEU A 149 7.77 -1.19 -2.21
N THR A 150 9.06 -1.22 -2.60
CA THR A 150 9.53 -1.78 -3.86
C THR A 150 10.86 -2.51 -3.75
N GLY A 151 11.80 -2.01 -2.93
CA GLY A 151 13.16 -2.55 -2.84
C GLY A 151 13.94 -2.47 -4.15
N SER A 152 13.56 -1.58 -5.06
CA SER A 152 14.02 -1.58 -6.46
C SER A 152 14.74 -0.30 -6.83
N THR A 153 15.69 -0.40 -7.78
CA THR A 153 16.24 0.75 -8.50
C THR A 153 15.17 1.35 -9.43
N PRO A 154 15.38 2.55 -10.01
CA PRO A 154 14.44 3.13 -10.98
C PRO A 154 14.11 2.19 -12.15
N GLU A 155 15.06 1.34 -12.57
CA GLU A 155 14.90 0.37 -13.65
C GLU A 155 14.18 -0.92 -13.19
N GLY A 156 13.72 -0.99 -11.93
CA GLY A 156 13.02 -2.16 -11.39
C GLY A 156 13.94 -3.33 -11.04
N ARG A 157 15.23 -3.07 -10.89
CA ARG A 157 16.24 -4.10 -10.56
C ARG A 157 16.53 -4.11 -9.07
N ALA A 158 17.06 -5.23 -8.59
CA ALA A 158 17.57 -5.34 -7.23
C ALA A 158 18.78 -4.42 -7.02
N PHE A 159 18.89 -3.87 -5.82
CA PHE A 159 20.14 -3.23 -5.39
C PHE A 159 21.23 -4.28 -5.21
N PRO A 160 22.52 -3.90 -5.39
CA PRO A 160 23.64 -4.78 -5.05
C PRO A 160 23.58 -5.24 -3.58
N ALA A 161 24.21 -6.37 -3.29
CA ALA A 161 24.42 -6.78 -1.90
C ALA A 161 25.21 -5.71 -1.12
N GLY A 162 24.85 -5.51 0.14
CA GLY A 162 25.47 -4.50 1.01
C GLY A 162 24.43 -3.83 1.89
N GLU A 163 24.21 -2.53 1.69
CA GLU A 163 23.19 -1.78 2.44
C GLU A 163 21.78 -2.34 2.16
N ASP A 164 21.06 -2.71 3.23
CA ASP A 164 19.71 -3.28 3.09
C ASP A 164 18.74 -2.27 2.51
N ARG A 165 18.03 -2.68 1.46
CA ARG A 165 17.00 -1.92 0.76
C ARG A 165 15.65 -2.65 0.69
N THR A 166 15.52 -3.76 1.41
CA THR A 166 14.44 -4.71 1.29
C THR A 166 13.91 -5.19 2.65
N CYS A 167 14.34 -4.56 3.75
CA CYS A 167 14.01 -5.02 5.11
C CYS A 167 14.26 -6.53 5.27
N GLY A 168 15.50 -6.97 5.01
CA GLY A 168 15.88 -8.38 5.10
C GLY A 168 15.11 -9.26 4.11
N ASN A 169 14.96 -8.79 2.87
CA ASN A 169 14.18 -9.47 1.84
C ASN A 169 12.72 -9.71 2.28
N TRP A 170 12.11 -8.69 2.86
CA TRP A 170 10.70 -8.65 3.26
C TRP A 170 10.35 -9.57 4.43
N THR A 171 11.31 -9.78 5.34
CA THR A 171 11.14 -10.60 6.54
C THR A 171 11.43 -9.86 7.85
N SER A 172 11.75 -8.56 7.78
CA SER A 172 12.01 -7.73 8.96
C SER A 172 10.89 -6.72 9.19
N SER A 173 10.44 -6.62 10.43
CA SER A 173 9.53 -5.59 10.94
C SER A 173 10.20 -4.62 11.92
N THR A 174 11.54 -4.59 11.95
CA THR A 174 12.34 -3.77 12.87
C THR A 174 13.52 -3.13 12.14
N GLN A 175 14.70 -3.75 12.21
CA GLN A 175 15.93 -3.23 11.63
C GLN A 175 16.00 -3.40 10.12
N GLY A 176 16.74 -2.50 9.46
CA GLY A 176 16.94 -2.45 8.02
C GLY A 176 16.30 -1.23 7.39
N ALA A 177 16.21 -1.25 6.09
CA ALA A 177 15.48 -0.24 5.32
C ALA A 177 14.85 -0.88 4.08
N ALA A 178 13.75 -0.33 3.62
CA ALA A 178 13.16 -0.66 2.34
C ALA A 178 13.25 0.53 1.39
N MET A 179 13.65 0.34 0.15
CA MET A 179 13.46 1.36 -0.87
C MET A 179 11.96 1.51 -1.15
N VAL A 180 11.48 2.74 -1.14
CA VAL A 180 10.09 3.10 -1.46
C VAL A 180 10.03 3.97 -2.71
N GLY A 181 8.87 3.96 -3.36
CA GLY A 181 8.52 4.90 -4.41
C GLY A 181 7.32 5.76 -4.01
N HIS A 182 7.17 6.91 -4.65
CA HIS A 182 6.06 7.84 -4.40
C HIS A 182 4.94 7.62 -5.42
N ILE A 183 3.81 7.10 -4.94
CA ILE A 183 2.64 6.82 -5.78
C ILE A 183 2.07 8.08 -6.45
N ASP A 184 2.21 9.24 -5.80
CA ASP A 184 1.74 10.55 -6.28
C ASP A 184 2.82 11.33 -7.03
N ARG A 185 4.03 10.77 -7.17
CA ARG A 185 5.22 11.38 -7.80
C ARG A 185 5.56 12.76 -7.22
N LYS A 186 5.39 12.91 -5.91
CA LYS A 186 5.68 14.13 -5.16
C LYS A 186 6.58 13.81 -3.98
N GLY A 187 7.48 14.71 -3.65
CA GLY A 187 8.35 14.62 -2.48
C GLY A 187 8.69 16.01 -1.93
N LEU A 188 9.64 16.04 -1.01
CA LEU A 188 10.10 17.30 -0.40
C LEU A 188 10.87 18.21 -1.39
N ARG A 189 11.32 17.64 -2.51
CA ARG A 189 12.03 18.34 -3.58
C ARG A 189 11.39 17.99 -4.91
N ASP A 190 11.69 18.79 -5.93
CA ASP A 190 11.26 18.53 -7.30
C ASP A 190 12.44 17.97 -8.11
N ASP A 191 12.88 16.75 -7.78
CA ASP A 191 13.94 16.01 -8.44
C ASP A 191 13.47 14.64 -8.95
N ALA A 192 14.31 13.93 -9.68
CA ALA A 192 13.97 12.62 -10.25
C ALA A 192 13.62 11.58 -9.18
N ALA A 193 14.33 11.58 -8.04
CA ALA A 193 14.05 10.67 -6.94
C ALA A 193 12.67 10.95 -6.34
N SER A 194 12.35 12.21 -6.03
CA SER A 194 11.04 12.61 -5.51
C SER A 194 9.88 12.25 -6.45
N ARG A 195 10.11 12.22 -7.76
CA ARG A 195 9.12 11.84 -8.77
C ARG A 195 9.13 10.37 -9.15
N SER A 196 10.00 9.56 -8.53
CA SER A 196 10.07 8.14 -8.83
C SER A 196 8.93 7.36 -8.17
N TRP A 197 8.17 6.63 -8.97
CA TRP A 197 7.09 5.78 -8.47
C TRP A 197 7.61 4.54 -7.74
N ASN A 198 8.86 4.13 -7.99
CA ASN A 198 9.42 2.87 -7.49
C ASN A 198 10.77 3.00 -6.76
N SER A 199 11.45 4.16 -6.81
CA SER A 199 12.80 4.31 -6.24
C SER A 199 13.06 5.74 -5.78
N SER A 200 12.39 6.17 -4.73
CA SER A 200 12.47 7.54 -4.23
C SER A 200 13.50 7.69 -3.11
N HIS A 201 13.32 6.97 -2.02
CA HIS A 201 14.23 6.98 -0.88
C HIS A 201 14.09 5.69 -0.06
N PRO A 202 15.08 5.34 0.77
CA PRO A 202 14.93 4.28 1.74
C PRO A 202 14.00 4.72 2.89
N SER A 203 13.24 3.78 3.43
CA SER A 203 12.49 3.96 4.67
C SER A 203 13.45 4.17 5.83
N ARG A 204 13.00 4.85 6.89
CA ARG A 204 13.78 5.16 8.08
C ARG A 204 12.87 5.40 9.27
N GLY A 205 13.41 5.28 10.46
CA GLY A 205 12.72 5.61 11.70
C GLY A 205 13.53 5.21 12.91
N PRO A 206 13.07 5.52 14.12
CA PRO A 206 13.77 5.22 15.36
C PRO A 206 13.96 3.72 15.62
N ASP A 207 13.06 2.88 15.08
CA ASP A 207 13.12 1.42 15.22
C ASP A 207 13.92 0.76 14.08
N GLY A 208 14.52 1.53 13.18
CA GLY A 208 15.39 1.06 12.11
C GLY A 208 14.84 1.20 10.70
N GLY A 209 13.54 1.46 10.52
CA GLY A 209 12.92 1.77 9.22
C GLY A 209 12.00 0.70 8.65
N CYS A 210 11.90 -0.50 9.25
CA CYS A 210 11.06 -1.59 8.74
C CYS A 210 9.76 -1.80 9.52
N SER A 211 9.62 -1.16 10.69
CA SER A 211 8.41 -1.28 11.50
C SER A 211 7.21 -0.58 10.87
N GLN A 212 6.01 -0.99 11.26
CA GLN A 212 4.79 -0.32 10.79
C GLN A 212 4.74 1.16 11.20
N SER A 213 5.25 1.48 12.38
CA SER A 213 5.36 2.86 12.87
C SER A 213 6.35 3.68 12.06
N ASP A 214 7.52 3.11 11.76
CA ASP A 214 8.54 3.78 10.94
C ASP A 214 8.05 4.07 9.53
N LEU A 215 7.43 3.09 8.87
CA LEU A 215 6.85 3.28 7.54
C LEU A 215 5.79 4.40 7.55
N ARG A 216 4.95 4.46 8.58
CA ARG A 216 3.95 5.54 8.73
C ARG A 216 4.57 6.89 9.00
N SER A 217 5.69 6.94 9.70
CA SER A 217 6.36 8.19 10.04
C SER A 217 6.97 8.90 8.84
N THR A 218 7.25 8.18 7.76
CA THR A 218 7.81 8.73 6.51
C THR A 218 6.78 8.94 5.41
N GLY A 219 5.53 8.59 5.63
CA GLY A 219 4.46 8.78 4.65
C GLY A 219 4.04 7.50 3.94
N GLY A 220 4.35 6.33 4.51
CA GLY A 220 3.92 5.02 4.03
C GLY A 220 2.88 4.36 4.92
N ASP A 221 2.53 3.12 4.60
CA ASP A 221 1.69 2.24 5.44
C ASP A 221 1.98 0.75 5.14
N GLY A 222 3.15 0.44 4.60
CA GLY A 222 3.52 -0.91 4.18
C GLY A 222 2.77 -1.39 2.94
N LEU A 223 2.31 -0.47 2.09
CA LEU A 223 1.63 -0.77 0.83
C LEU A 223 2.65 -1.16 -0.25
N PHE A 224 2.21 -1.93 -1.24
CA PHE A 224 3.02 -2.32 -2.39
C PHE A 224 2.15 -2.54 -3.64
N TYR A 225 2.80 -2.55 -4.81
CA TYR A 225 2.11 -2.75 -6.08
C TYR A 225 1.92 -4.22 -6.37
N CYS A 226 0.78 -4.56 -6.98
CA CYS A 226 0.42 -5.89 -7.43
C CYS A 226 0.16 -5.88 -8.95
N PHE A 227 0.77 -6.82 -9.66
CA PHE A 227 0.64 -7.00 -11.10
C PHE A 227 0.17 -8.42 -11.41
N ALA A 228 -0.72 -8.56 -12.37
CA ALA A 228 -1.04 -9.87 -12.93
C ALA A 228 0.13 -10.30 -13.83
N ALA A 229 0.83 -11.36 -13.43
CA ALA A 229 1.87 -11.98 -14.23
C ALA A 229 1.20 -12.79 -15.36
N GLN A 230 1.33 -12.30 -16.59
CA GLN A 230 0.84 -12.94 -17.83
C GLN A 230 2.01 -13.32 -18.70
#